data_a20594f903b5db6c4205cc02e2b31e1a
#
_entry.id   a20594f903b5db6c4205cc02e2b31e1a
#
_cell.length_a   1.000
_cell.length_b   1.000
_cell.length_c   1.000
_cell.angle_alpha   90.00
_cell.angle_beta   90.00
_cell.angle_gamma   90.00
#
_symmetry.space_group_name_H-M   'P 1'
#
loop_
_entity.id
_entity.type
_entity.pdbx_description
1 polymer ?
#
loop_
_entity_poly.entity_id
_entity_poly.type
_entity_poly.pdbx_seq_one_letter_code
_entity_poly.pdbx_strand_id
1 'polypeptide(L)'
;MVRVADYIIERLYTENAKHIFMVTGRGALFLSDAVAAHKEIKSVSMHHEQAAAYAAVAYAQYNNTIGGCLVSTGCAGTNAITGVLNAWQDGIPCIFISGQNKLQETTNYTGLAIRTYGQQEADIIPIVDSITKYSVMITDPSRIVYEMDKAIHLAQSGRKGPVWIDVPLDVQNMRIEPDECENYVAEDKGRCSASFDDIQYISNLLNNSSRPALLIGSGVHSANAILALELFQDKYKVPLTYAPSASDIYGLENPLSIGSVGIMGCSRSGNFTVQNSDLLLVFGHRLSSMTTGELCKFARGAKVVVVDIDPIEHSKHAIKIDRLVVSDVKDVLLELVKQDIQETSQSWRNKCLHWKSIFPRYEGKHKSSDKVDLYYLADVLSKVMPDRSTFLSDSGLIELILPANMSFDKGQRCIHPVSQGAMGVALPALIGVHYASDCPVIAVVGDGSIMMNLQELETIHYKNIPAKIFVVNNNAYAVIRKRQVEMFRSRTIGTDPSDGVGCPDFKKVANGFDIPYIKITSNSELQKKLQSVIDMKGPVLCEIMGLEDQDYISSGHARNANNCIVSRPIEDQKPYLSRELFLSEMIIEPIDQ
;
A
#
# COMPACT_ATOMS: atom_id res chain seq x y z
N MET A 1 -13.10 -19.08 34.52
CA MET A 1 -12.85 -17.60 34.60
C MET A 1 -11.48 -17.26 34.06
N VAL A 2 -11.39 -16.36 33.08
CA VAL A 2 -10.15 -15.85 32.46
C VAL A 2 -10.04 -14.36 32.66
N ARG A 3 -8.84 -13.78 32.67
CA ARG A 3 -8.68 -12.32 32.67
C ARG A 3 -9.12 -11.74 31.32
N VAL A 4 -9.67 -10.53 31.32
CA VAL A 4 -10.01 -9.80 30.09
C VAL A 4 -8.80 -9.69 29.17
N ALA A 5 -7.61 -9.36 29.70
CA ALA A 5 -6.38 -9.29 28.91
C ALA A 5 -6.02 -10.62 28.25
N ASP A 6 -6.13 -11.76 28.97
CA ASP A 6 -5.84 -13.09 28.41
C ASP A 6 -6.85 -13.44 27.31
N TYR A 7 -8.14 -13.12 27.50
CA TYR A 7 -9.18 -13.33 26.51
C TYR A 7 -8.90 -12.55 25.20
N ILE A 8 -8.53 -11.29 25.31
CA ILE A 8 -8.18 -10.45 24.14
C ILE A 8 -7.05 -11.10 23.33
N ILE A 9 -5.99 -11.55 23.99
CA ILE A 9 -4.83 -12.14 23.31
C ILE A 9 -5.19 -13.49 22.68
N GLU A 10 -5.97 -14.32 23.37
CA GLU A 10 -6.47 -15.60 22.79
C GLU A 10 -7.34 -15.36 21.55
N ARG A 11 -8.21 -14.34 21.57
CA ARG A 11 -9.03 -13.99 20.39
C ARG A 11 -8.18 -13.54 19.19
N LEU A 12 -7.11 -12.78 19.41
CA LEU A 12 -6.18 -12.44 18.34
C LEU A 12 -5.48 -13.67 17.76
N TYR A 13 -5.10 -14.62 18.62
CA TYR A 13 -4.50 -15.87 18.17
C TYR A 13 -5.45 -16.70 17.29
N THR A 14 -6.72 -16.81 17.67
CA THR A 14 -7.72 -17.53 16.87
C THR A 14 -7.96 -16.92 15.48
N GLU A 15 -7.65 -15.62 15.31
CA GLU A 15 -7.68 -14.92 14.02
C GLU A 15 -6.35 -14.98 13.25
N ASN A 16 -5.43 -15.87 13.65
CA ASN A 16 -4.09 -16.03 13.07
C ASN A 16 -3.14 -14.84 13.22
N ALA A 17 -3.41 -13.93 14.15
CA ALA A 17 -2.48 -12.87 14.52
C ALA A 17 -1.40 -13.44 15.46
N LYS A 18 -0.45 -14.19 14.91
CA LYS A 18 0.59 -14.89 15.69
C LYS A 18 1.67 -13.97 16.26
N HIS A 19 1.76 -12.74 15.79
CA HIS A 19 2.72 -11.73 16.24
C HIS A 19 1.98 -10.45 16.63
N ILE A 20 2.35 -9.89 17.78
CA ILE A 20 1.85 -8.60 18.25
C ILE A 20 3.00 -7.61 18.23
N PHE A 21 2.88 -6.57 17.40
CA PHE A 21 3.83 -5.47 17.32
C PHE A 21 3.51 -4.45 18.40
N MET A 22 4.49 -4.09 19.23
CA MET A 22 4.15 -3.36 20.45
C MET A 22 5.28 -2.49 20.98
N VAL A 23 4.86 -1.45 21.71
CA VAL A 23 5.69 -0.75 22.67
C VAL A 23 5.02 -0.87 24.04
N THR A 24 5.73 -1.45 25.00
CA THR A 24 5.19 -1.67 26.35
C THR A 24 5.06 -0.36 27.13
N GLY A 25 4.17 -0.33 28.12
CA GLY A 25 3.99 0.82 29.00
C GLY A 25 2.99 0.55 30.12
N ARG A 26 2.92 1.49 31.09
CA ARG A 26 2.09 1.34 32.30
C ARG A 26 0.63 1.03 32.01
N GLY A 27 0.02 1.71 31.05
CA GLY A 27 -1.40 1.53 30.76
C GLY A 27 -1.75 0.16 30.17
N ALA A 28 -0.77 -0.56 29.62
CA ALA A 28 -0.96 -1.87 28.99
C ALA A 28 -0.30 -3.01 29.79
N LEU A 29 -0.14 -2.89 31.12
CA LEU A 29 0.60 -3.86 31.92
C LEU A 29 0.04 -5.28 31.81
N PHE A 30 -1.26 -5.47 32.02
CA PHE A 30 -1.86 -6.80 32.00
C PHE A 30 -2.02 -7.33 30.56
N LEU A 31 -2.17 -6.46 29.56
CA LEU A 31 -2.15 -6.83 28.15
C LEU A 31 -0.76 -7.34 27.75
N SER A 32 0.31 -6.62 28.17
CA SER A 32 1.70 -7.05 27.92
C SER A 32 2.03 -8.37 28.62
N ASP A 33 1.55 -8.55 29.86
CA ASP A 33 1.67 -9.81 30.61
C ASP A 33 0.94 -10.96 29.90
N ALA A 34 -0.27 -10.71 29.40
CA ALA A 34 -1.03 -11.71 28.64
C ALA A 34 -0.32 -12.14 27.37
N VAL A 35 0.29 -11.20 26.61
CA VAL A 35 1.14 -11.53 25.44
C VAL A 35 2.33 -12.39 25.87
N ALA A 36 3.00 -12.04 26.99
CA ALA A 36 4.16 -12.77 27.48
C ALA A 36 3.80 -14.18 27.99
N ALA A 37 2.62 -14.35 28.56
CA ALA A 37 2.12 -15.63 29.10
C ALA A 37 1.61 -16.57 28.01
N HIS A 38 1.18 -16.04 26.85
CA HIS A 38 0.63 -16.84 25.76
C HIS A 38 1.72 -17.68 25.08
N LYS A 39 1.47 -18.98 24.87
CA LYS A 39 2.49 -19.91 24.38
C LYS A 39 2.84 -19.73 22.90
N GLU A 40 1.86 -19.38 22.10
CA GLU A 40 1.95 -19.37 20.62
C GLU A 40 2.11 -17.96 20.04
N ILE A 41 1.53 -16.93 20.67
CA ILE A 41 1.73 -15.53 20.27
C ILE A 41 3.10 -15.06 20.70
N LYS A 42 3.76 -14.33 19.82
CA LYS A 42 5.07 -13.72 20.08
C LYS A 42 4.98 -12.19 20.01
N SER A 43 5.60 -11.55 20.96
CA SER A 43 5.77 -10.09 20.94
C SER A 43 6.91 -9.68 20.01
N VAL A 44 6.68 -8.64 19.23
CA VAL A 44 7.69 -7.91 18.48
C VAL A 44 7.77 -6.51 19.04
N SER A 45 8.70 -6.31 19.98
CA SER A 45 8.92 -5.00 20.60
C SER A 45 9.64 -4.09 19.61
N MET A 46 9.07 -2.89 19.43
CA MET A 46 9.57 -1.83 18.57
C MET A 46 10.07 -0.65 19.42
N HIS A 47 10.74 0.31 18.81
CA HIS A 47 11.24 1.51 19.50
C HIS A 47 10.31 2.71 19.38
N HIS A 48 9.28 2.62 18.54
CA HIS A 48 8.27 3.67 18.39
C HIS A 48 6.91 3.06 18.02
N GLU A 49 5.82 3.61 18.55
CA GLU A 49 4.46 3.08 18.31
C GLU A 49 4.01 3.26 16.85
N GLN A 50 4.49 4.30 16.15
CA GLN A 50 4.25 4.44 14.72
C GLN A 50 4.87 3.26 13.95
N ALA A 51 6.09 2.85 14.34
CA ALA A 51 6.75 1.70 13.74
C ALA A 51 6.00 0.39 14.06
N ALA A 52 5.53 0.21 15.29
CA ALA A 52 4.70 -0.94 15.66
C ALA A 52 3.43 -1.01 14.82
N ALA A 53 2.76 0.12 14.63
CA ALA A 53 1.56 0.23 13.80
C ALA A 53 1.84 -0.11 12.33
N TYR A 54 2.89 0.44 11.71
CA TYR A 54 3.27 0.11 10.33
C TYR A 54 3.67 -1.37 10.15
N ALA A 55 4.37 -1.94 11.14
CA ALA A 55 4.74 -3.35 11.11
C ALA A 55 3.50 -4.26 11.15
N ALA A 56 2.51 -3.94 12.00
CA ALA A 56 1.24 -4.65 12.06
C ALA A 56 0.45 -4.54 10.74
N VAL A 57 0.44 -3.36 10.12
CA VAL A 57 -0.21 -3.13 8.81
C VAL A 57 0.46 -3.97 7.72
N ALA A 58 1.80 -3.96 7.63
CA ALA A 58 2.52 -4.73 6.62
C ALA A 58 2.38 -6.25 6.83
N TYR A 59 2.37 -6.72 8.08
CA TYR A 59 2.07 -8.10 8.44
C TYR A 59 0.69 -8.53 7.94
N ALA A 60 -0.32 -7.70 8.19
CA ALA A 60 -1.70 -7.94 7.75
C ALA A 60 -1.82 -7.94 6.23
N GLN A 61 -1.19 -6.97 5.56
CA GLN A 61 -1.22 -6.83 4.11
C GLN A 61 -0.56 -8.02 3.40
N TYR A 62 0.54 -8.53 3.96
CA TYR A 62 1.22 -9.69 3.39
C TYR A 62 0.37 -10.95 3.52
N ASN A 63 -0.15 -11.24 4.71
CA ASN A 63 -0.92 -12.45 5.02
C ASN A 63 -2.38 -12.39 4.59
N ASN A 64 -2.90 -11.20 4.27
CA ASN A 64 -4.33 -10.92 4.08
C ASN A 64 -5.20 -11.35 5.29
N THR A 65 -4.64 -11.25 6.51
CA THR A 65 -5.25 -11.57 7.80
C THR A 65 -5.19 -10.35 8.74
N ILE A 66 -5.66 -10.50 9.97
CA ILE A 66 -5.61 -9.42 10.96
C ILE A 66 -4.18 -9.17 11.44
N GLY A 67 -3.76 -7.91 11.46
CA GLY A 67 -2.55 -7.44 12.14
C GLY A 67 -2.85 -6.92 13.54
N GLY A 68 -2.06 -7.32 14.54
CA GLY A 68 -2.21 -6.88 15.93
C GLY A 68 -1.16 -5.84 16.32
N CYS A 69 -1.60 -4.69 16.82
CA CYS A 69 -0.74 -3.66 17.39
C CYS A 69 -1.18 -3.33 18.82
N LEU A 70 -0.25 -3.39 19.78
CA LEU A 70 -0.49 -3.07 21.19
C LEU A 70 0.34 -1.88 21.62
N VAL A 71 -0.32 -0.84 22.13
CA VAL A 71 0.31 0.38 22.62
C VAL A 71 -0.18 0.74 24.03
N SER A 72 0.56 1.60 24.71
CA SER A 72 0.19 2.08 26.04
C SER A 72 -0.80 3.25 25.97
N THR A 73 -0.90 4.01 27.06
CA THR A 73 -1.85 5.11 27.25
C THR A 73 -1.37 6.40 26.58
N GLY A 74 -2.32 7.22 26.15
CA GLY A 74 -2.12 8.62 25.78
C GLY A 74 -1.20 8.82 24.59
N CYS A 75 0.00 9.37 24.80
CA CYS A 75 0.96 9.65 23.73
C CYS A 75 1.35 8.39 22.94
N ALA A 76 1.36 7.22 23.56
CA ALA A 76 1.60 5.96 22.87
C ALA A 76 0.48 5.67 21.84
N GLY A 77 -0.78 5.86 22.21
CA GLY A 77 -1.91 5.75 21.28
C GLY A 77 -1.81 6.77 20.14
N THR A 78 -1.54 8.04 20.46
CA THR A 78 -1.45 9.09 19.43
C THR A 78 -0.27 8.89 18.47
N ASN A 79 0.85 8.32 18.93
CA ASN A 79 1.97 7.97 18.07
C ASN A 79 1.61 6.91 17.00
N ALA A 80 0.67 6.00 17.29
CA ALA A 80 0.26 4.96 16.36
C ALA A 80 -0.69 5.45 15.24
N ILE A 81 -1.28 6.63 15.36
CA ILE A 81 -2.35 7.15 14.47
C ILE A 81 -1.95 7.13 13.00
N THR A 82 -0.70 7.45 12.68
CA THR A 82 -0.25 7.45 11.28
C THR A 82 -0.34 6.05 10.65
N GLY A 83 -0.01 5.00 11.41
CA GLY A 83 -0.19 3.62 10.95
C GLY A 83 -1.66 3.20 10.85
N VAL A 84 -2.52 3.67 11.78
CA VAL A 84 -3.99 3.47 11.68
C VAL A 84 -4.54 4.08 10.40
N LEU A 85 -4.13 5.32 10.08
CA LEU A 85 -4.54 6.00 8.85
C LEU A 85 -4.07 5.25 7.60
N ASN A 86 -2.87 4.66 7.61
CA ASN A 86 -2.40 3.81 6.51
C ASN A 86 -3.32 2.59 6.33
N ALA A 87 -3.62 1.86 7.40
CA ALA A 87 -4.54 0.72 7.36
C ALA A 87 -5.94 1.12 6.84
N TRP A 88 -6.45 2.29 7.27
CA TRP A 88 -7.74 2.83 6.84
C TRP A 88 -7.79 3.13 5.33
N GLN A 89 -6.80 3.87 4.84
CA GLN A 89 -6.77 4.30 3.45
C GLN A 89 -6.54 3.15 2.46
N ASP A 90 -5.71 2.18 2.85
CA ASP A 90 -5.39 1.02 2.00
C ASP A 90 -6.33 -0.18 2.23
N GLY A 91 -7.26 -0.09 3.17
CA GLY A 91 -8.24 -1.13 3.45
C GLY A 91 -7.61 -2.40 4.05
N ILE A 92 -6.69 -2.23 5.01
CA ILE A 92 -5.97 -3.34 5.65
C ILE A 92 -6.59 -3.67 7.02
N PRO A 93 -6.95 -4.93 7.29
CA PRO A 93 -7.56 -5.32 8.54
C PRO A 93 -6.55 -5.35 9.68
N CYS A 94 -6.67 -4.42 10.64
CA CYS A 94 -5.81 -4.35 11.81
C CYS A 94 -6.63 -4.12 13.07
N ILE A 95 -6.20 -4.72 14.18
CA ILE A 95 -6.72 -4.43 15.51
C ILE A 95 -5.64 -3.69 16.29
N PHE A 96 -5.93 -2.43 16.60
CA PHE A 96 -5.13 -1.60 17.48
C PHE A 96 -5.71 -1.69 18.88
N ILE A 97 -4.87 -2.02 19.84
CA ILE A 97 -5.26 -2.13 21.26
C ILE A 97 -4.44 -1.15 22.04
N SER A 98 -5.10 -0.24 22.76
CA SER A 98 -4.43 0.63 23.70
C SER A 98 -4.79 0.26 25.14
N GLY A 99 -3.79 0.38 26.01
CA GLY A 99 -4.07 0.42 27.42
C GLY A 99 -4.46 1.82 27.87
N GLN A 100 -5.12 1.92 29.01
CA GLN A 100 -5.59 3.18 29.59
C GLN A 100 -5.30 3.23 31.09
N ASN A 101 -5.53 4.36 31.74
CA ASN A 101 -5.58 4.45 33.20
C ASN A 101 -6.73 3.60 33.76
N LYS A 102 -6.87 3.50 35.07
CA LYS A 102 -8.09 2.88 35.64
C LYS A 102 -9.32 3.64 35.15
N LEU A 103 -10.40 2.93 34.93
CA LEU A 103 -11.64 3.52 34.40
C LEU A 103 -12.05 4.80 35.10
N GLN A 104 -12.03 4.81 36.44
CA GLN A 104 -12.38 5.99 37.22
C GLN A 104 -11.39 7.16 37.11
N GLU A 105 -10.18 6.92 36.57
CA GLU A 105 -9.15 7.93 36.35
C GLU A 105 -9.18 8.46 34.90
N THR A 106 -10.24 8.20 34.14
CA THR A 106 -10.41 8.68 32.77
C THR A 106 -11.32 9.90 32.70
N THR A 107 -11.08 10.80 31.79
CA THR A 107 -11.94 11.96 31.50
C THR A 107 -13.33 11.51 31.07
N ASN A 108 -13.41 10.45 30.30
CA ASN A 108 -14.65 9.83 29.83
C ASN A 108 -15.55 9.43 31.02
N TYR A 109 -14.99 8.78 32.05
CA TYR A 109 -15.74 8.37 33.24
C TYR A 109 -16.25 9.55 34.06
N THR A 110 -15.50 10.65 34.15
CA THR A 110 -15.91 11.83 34.90
C THR A 110 -17.09 12.57 34.29
N GLY A 111 -17.31 12.40 32.97
CA GLY A 111 -18.32 13.16 32.22
C GLY A 111 -18.03 14.66 32.12
N LEU A 112 -16.84 15.11 32.54
CA LEU A 112 -16.44 16.52 32.53
C LEU A 112 -15.54 16.83 31.33
N ALA A 113 -15.68 18.03 30.77
CA ALA A 113 -14.84 18.50 29.67
C ALA A 113 -13.44 18.95 30.14
N ILE A 114 -12.78 18.14 30.95
CA ILE A 114 -11.38 18.34 31.37
C ILE A 114 -10.41 17.75 30.36
N ARG A 115 -9.18 18.25 30.30
CA ARG A 115 -8.22 17.85 29.26
C ARG A 115 -7.56 16.49 29.52
N THR A 116 -7.36 16.15 30.78
CA THR A 116 -6.75 14.90 31.25
C THR A 116 -7.06 14.75 32.76
N TYR A 117 -7.13 13.52 33.24
CA TYR A 117 -7.31 13.21 34.66
C TYR A 117 -6.23 12.24 35.15
N GLY A 118 -6.15 11.06 34.58
CA GLY A 118 -5.11 10.10 34.92
C GLY A 118 -3.73 10.46 34.30
N GLN A 119 -2.71 9.75 34.74
CA GLN A 119 -1.34 9.98 34.25
C GLN A 119 -1.24 9.65 32.76
N GLN A 120 -0.81 10.61 31.95
CA GLN A 120 -0.64 10.45 30.49
C GLN A 120 -1.95 10.09 29.75
N GLU A 121 -3.10 10.32 30.36
CA GLU A 121 -4.39 10.02 29.76
C GLU A 121 -4.62 10.85 28.50
N ALA A 122 -5.18 10.21 27.49
CA ALA A 122 -5.90 10.85 26.39
C ALA A 122 -7.15 10.02 26.09
N ASP A 123 -8.28 10.69 25.86
CA ASP A 123 -9.47 10.03 25.30
C ASP A 123 -9.21 9.74 23.82
N ILE A 124 -8.69 8.55 23.55
CA ILE A 124 -8.22 8.17 22.21
C ILE A 124 -9.37 7.87 21.24
N ILE A 125 -10.52 7.44 21.76
CA ILE A 125 -11.63 6.98 20.92
C ILE A 125 -12.13 8.08 19.97
N PRO A 126 -12.46 9.29 20.39
CA PRO A 126 -12.87 10.37 19.49
C PRO A 126 -11.78 10.74 18.46
N ILE A 127 -10.49 10.52 18.80
CA ILE A 127 -9.37 10.86 17.91
C ILE A 127 -9.28 9.87 16.74
N VAL A 128 -9.54 8.59 16.98
CA VAL A 128 -9.38 7.52 15.98
C VAL A 128 -10.68 7.13 15.28
N ASP A 129 -11.83 7.57 15.77
CA ASP A 129 -13.15 7.17 15.26
C ASP A 129 -13.31 7.43 13.76
N SER A 130 -12.83 8.57 13.25
CA SER A 130 -12.91 8.93 11.84
C SER A 130 -12.01 8.11 10.90
N ILE A 131 -11.05 7.37 11.43
CA ILE A 131 -10.06 6.59 10.69
C ILE A 131 -10.07 5.11 11.07
N THR A 132 -11.15 4.65 11.70
CA THR A 132 -11.38 3.25 12.04
C THR A 132 -12.78 2.82 11.61
N LYS A 133 -12.98 1.54 11.41
CA LYS A 133 -14.32 0.97 11.16
C LYS A 133 -15.12 0.81 12.44
N TYR A 134 -14.44 0.72 13.55
CA TYR A 134 -15.00 0.63 14.89
C TYR A 134 -13.96 1.05 15.91
N SER A 135 -14.38 1.80 16.90
CA SER A 135 -13.55 2.19 18.05
C SER A 135 -14.36 2.15 19.33
N VAL A 136 -13.80 1.61 20.40
CA VAL A 136 -14.51 1.47 21.70
C VAL A 136 -13.54 1.45 22.87
N MET A 137 -13.93 2.10 23.98
CA MET A 137 -13.33 1.89 25.28
C MET A 137 -14.14 0.84 26.05
N ILE A 138 -13.50 -0.16 26.61
CA ILE A 138 -14.15 -1.24 27.38
C ILE A 138 -14.41 -0.73 28.81
N THR A 139 -15.62 -0.30 29.07
CA THR A 139 -16.04 0.19 30.40
C THR A 139 -16.66 -0.90 31.25
N ASP A 140 -17.20 -1.97 30.66
CA ASP A 140 -17.76 -3.13 31.31
C ASP A 140 -17.02 -4.40 30.85
N PRO A 141 -16.33 -5.13 31.75
CA PRO A 141 -15.58 -6.33 31.37
C PRO A 141 -16.45 -7.43 30.77
N SER A 142 -17.72 -7.52 31.10
CA SER A 142 -18.66 -8.52 30.57
C SER A 142 -18.95 -8.29 29.07
N ARG A 143 -18.69 -7.09 28.55
CA ARG A 143 -18.86 -6.74 27.14
C ARG A 143 -17.69 -7.16 26.25
N ILE A 144 -16.56 -7.60 26.82
CA ILE A 144 -15.34 -7.83 26.02
C ILE A 144 -15.54 -8.88 24.92
N VAL A 145 -16.34 -9.90 25.15
CA VAL A 145 -16.65 -10.94 24.16
C VAL A 145 -17.36 -10.31 22.96
N TYR A 146 -18.43 -9.58 23.22
CA TYR A 146 -19.21 -8.88 22.19
C TYR A 146 -18.34 -7.86 21.42
N GLU A 147 -17.55 -7.06 22.11
CA GLU A 147 -16.77 -5.98 21.50
C GLU A 147 -15.61 -6.52 20.64
N MET A 148 -14.94 -7.58 21.09
CA MET A 148 -13.90 -8.24 20.31
C MET A 148 -14.47 -8.90 19.04
N ASP A 149 -15.56 -9.66 19.15
CA ASP A 149 -16.18 -10.32 18.00
C ASP A 149 -16.69 -9.31 16.98
N LYS A 150 -17.31 -8.22 17.45
CA LYS A 150 -17.76 -7.10 16.60
C LYS A 150 -16.60 -6.41 15.90
N ALA A 151 -15.53 -6.10 16.63
CA ALA A 151 -14.34 -5.47 16.08
C ALA A 151 -13.67 -6.35 14.98
N ILE A 152 -13.50 -7.64 15.27
CA ILE A 152 -12.94 -8.62 14.34
C ILE A 152 -13.81 -8.72 13.08
N HIS A 153 -15.13 -8.87 13.25
CA HIS A 153 -16.05 -8.94 12.12
C HIS A 153 -15.98 -7.68 11.25
N LEU A 154 -16.02 -6.50 11.86
CA LEU A 154 -16.00 -5.25 11.13
C LEU A 154 -14.65 -5.01 10.44
N ALA A 155 -13.52 -5.37 11.06
CA ALA A 155 -12.20 -5.24 10.43
C ALA A 155 -12.09 -6.03 9.12
N GLN A 156 -12.76 -7.19 9.02
CA GLN A 156 -12.65 -8.13 7.91
C GLN A 156 -13.80 -8.05 6.89
N SER A 157 -14.94 -7.44 7.24
CA SER A 157 -16.14 -7.42 6.40
C SER A 157 -16.13 -6.26 5.39
N GLY A 158 -16.73 -6.47 4.21
CA GLY A 158 -16.80 -5.47 3.14
C GLY A 158 -15.41 -4.96 2.74
N ARG A 159 -15.25 -3.64 2.57
CA ARG A 159 -13.91 -3.04 2.50
C ARG A 159 -13.27 -3.19 3.88
N LYS A 160 -12.21 -3.98 3.95
CA LYS A 160 -11.46 -4.23 5.19
C LYS A 160 -10.88 -2.93 5.77
N GLY A 161 -10.51 -2.93 7.04
CA GLY A 161 -9.91 -1.74 7.64
C GLY A 161 -9.61 -1.91 9.13
N PRO A 162 -8.99 -0.90 9.75
CA PRO A 162 -8.60 -0.95 11.16
C PRO A 162 -9.78 -0.78 12.11
N VAL A 163 -9.60 -1.33 13.31
CA VAL A 163 -10.46 -1.10 14.48
C VAL A 163 -9.59 -0.77 15.68
N TRP A 164 -10.17 -0.11 16.69
CA TRP A 164 -9.45 0.31 17.91
C TRP A 164 -10.20 -0.09 19.17
N ILE A 165 -9.50 -0.75 20.09
CA ILE A 165 -10.04 -1.14 21.41
C ILE A 165 -9.15 -0.54 22.48
N ASP A 166 -9.73 0.33 23.31
CA ASP A 166 -9.06 0.96 24.46
C ASP A 166 -9.49 0.25 25.75
N VAL A 167 -8.53 -0.25 26.55
CA VAL A 167 -8.84 -1.11 27.69
C VAL A 167 -8.26 -0.51 28.97
N PRO A 168 -9.10 0.00 29.90
CA PRO A 168 -8.64 0.51 31.19
C PRO A 168 -7.90 -0.55 32.02
N LEU A 169 -6.88 -0.11 32.75
CA LEU A 169 -5.93 -0.97 33.46
C LEU A 169 -6.61 -1.91 34.49
N ASP A 170 -7.60 -1.44 35.18
CA ASP A 170 -8.39 -2.26 36.11
C ASP A 170 -9.27 -3.27 35.36
N VAL A 171 -9.89 -2.87 34.26
CA VAL A 171 -10.67 -3.77 33.39
C VAL A 171 -9.79 -4.88 32.80
N GLN A 172 -8.55 -4.60 32.37
CA GLN A 172 -7.61 -5.61 31.86
C GLN A 172 -7.43 -6.79 32.84
N ASN A 173 -7.43 -6.51 34.15
CA ASN A 173 -7.19 -7.52 35.20
C ASN A 173 -8.47 -8.19 35.69
N MET A 174 -9.66 -7.68 35.34
CA MET A 174 -10.94 -8.30 35.75
C MET A 174 -11.08 -9.69 35.10
N ARG A 175 -11.82 -10.56 35.82
CA ARG A 175 -12.07 -11.93 35.38
C ARG A 175 -13.50 -12.06 34.89
N ILE A 176 -13.64 -12.75 33.79
CA ILE A 176 -14.92 -13.03 33.16
C ILE A 176 -15.10 -14.55 32.95
N GLU A 177 -16.33 -14.97 32.74
CA GLU A 177 -16.69 -16.29 32.22
C GLU A 177 -17.17 -16.07 30.77
N PRO A 178 -16.35 -16.33 29.75
CA PRO A 178 -16.70 -16.02 28.36
C PRO A 178 -18.04 -16.61 27.90
N ASP A 179 -18.36 -17.82 28.36
CA ASP A 179 -19.60 -18.52 28.00
C ASP A 179 -20.86 -17.86 28.60
N GLU A 180 -20.70 -17.00 29.62
CA GLU A 180 -21.79 -16.24 30.24
C GLU A 180 -21.91 -14.81 29.68
N CYS A 181 -20.95 -14.38 28.85
CA CYS A 181 -20.94 -13.05 28.23
C CYS A 181 -21.84 -13.01 26.99
N GLU A 182 -22.32 -11.82 26.66
CA GLU A 182 -23.06 -11.58 25.44
C GLU A 182 -22.17 -11.78 24.22
N ASN A 183 -22.65 -12.53 23.21
CA ASN A 183 -21.99 -12.72 21.93
C ASN A 183 -22.45 -11.68 20.91
N TYR A 184 -21.56 -11.25 20.04
CA TYR A 184 -21.93 -10.46 18.87
C TYR A 184 -22.49 -11.38 17.78
N VAL A 185 -23.68 -11.07 17.31
CA VAL A 185 -24.26 -11.74 16.14
C VAL A 185 -24.22 -10.76 14.97
N ALA A 186 -23.42 -11.07 13.97
CA ALA A 186 -23.34 -10.24 12.78
C ALA A 186 -24.72 -10.19 12.11
N GLU A 187 -25.17 -8.97 11.75
CA GLU A 187 -26.33 -8.84 10.86
C GLU A 187 -26.00 -9.52 9.53
N ASP A 188 -26.81 -10.46 9.15
CA ASP A 188 -26.71 -11.06 7.80
C ASP A 188 -27.23 -10.02 6.77
N LYS A 189 -26.32 -9.13 6.36
CA LYS A 189 -26.62 -8.16 5.28
C LYS A 189 -26.64 -8.81 3.90
N GLY A 190 -26.52 -10.14 3.84
CA GLY A 190 -26.32 -10.89 2.61
C GLY A 190 -24.93 -10.61 2.02
N ARG A 191 -24.32 -11.63 1.43
CA ARG A 191 -23.09 -11.44 0.66
C ARG A 191 -23.41 -10.59 -0.57
N CYS A 192 -22.77 -9.43 -0.73
CA CYS A 192 -22.88 -8.67 -1.97
C CYS A 192 -22.35 -9.53 -3.11
N SER A 193 -23.23 -10.18 -3.84
CA SER A 193 -22.92 -10.97 -5.03
C SER A 193 -23.46 -10.28 -6.26
N ALA A 194 -22.70 -10.32 -7.35
CA ALA A 194 -23.15 -9.81 -8.63
C ALA A 194 -24.44 -10.51 -9.06
N SER A 195 -25.41 -9.75 -9.56
CA SER A 195 -26.63 -10.30 -10.12
C SER A 195 -26.33 -11.02 -11.45
N PHE A 196 -27.23 -11.91 -11.86
CA PHE A 196 -27.16 -12.52 -13.19
C PHE A 196 -27.12 -11.44 -14.29
N ASP A 197 -27.88 -10.37 -14.12
CA ASP A 197 -27.90 -9.23 -15.07
C ASP A 197 -26.54 -8.52 -15.15
N ASP A 198 -25.82 -8.38 -14.03
CA ASP A 198 -24.46 -7.81 -14.03
C ASP A 198 -23.49 -8.66 -14.83
N ILE A 199 -23.53 -9.98 -14.62
CA ILE A 199 -22.65 -10.92 -15.34
C ILE A 199 -22.97 -10.93 -16.82
N GLN A 200 -24.26 -10.97 -17.20
CA GLN A 200 -24.68 -10.91 -18.60
C GLN A 200 -24.30 -9.56 -19.25
N TYR A 201 -24.44 -8.46 -18.52
CA TYR A 201 -24.06 -7.14 -18.99
C TYR A 201 -22.57 -7.06 -19.33
N ILE A 202 -21.70 -7.54 -18.42
CA ILE A 202 -20.24 -7.58 -18.67
C ILE A 202 -19.91 -8.51 -19.84
N SER A 203 -20.53 -9.69 -19.90
CA SER A 203 -20.31 -10.68 -20.96
C SER A 203 -20.69 -10.13 -22.33
N ASN A 204 -21.83 -9.46 -22.43
CA ASN A 204 -22.28 -8.81 -23.66
C ASN A 204 -21.35 -7.68 -24.09
N LEU A 205 -20.84 -6.88 -23.14
CA LEU A 205 -19.87 -5.84 -23.45
C LEU A 205 -18.55 -6.42 -23.98
N LEU A 206 -18.03 -7.47 -23.36
CA LEU A 206 -16.81 -8.13 -23.80
C LEU A 206 -16.96 -8.70 -25.21
N ASN A 207 -18.09 -9.34 -25.52
CA ASN A 207 -18.36 -9.91 -26.85
C ASN A 207 -18.52 -8.84 -27.95
N ASN A 208 -18.93 -7.62 -27.59
CA ASN A 208 -19.17 -6.53 -28.55
C ASN A 208 -18.04 -5.48 -28.58
N SER A 209 -17.04 -5.61 -27.70
CA SER A 209 -15.91 -4.68 -27.66
C SER A 209 -14.81 -5.11 -28.65
N SER A 210 -14.27 -4.12 -29.35
CA SER A 210 -13.12 -4.33 -30.23
C SER A 210 -11.78 -4.13 -29.51
N ARG A 211 -11.78 -3.33 -28.43
CA ARG A 211 -10.57 -2.91 -27.70
C ARG A 211 -10.77 -2.96 -26.18
N PRO A 212 -11.15 -4.14 -25.60
CA PRO A 212 -11.32 -4.25 -24.16
C PRO A 212 -9.97 -4.17 -23.44
N ALA A 213 -9.97 -3.54 -22.25
CA ALA A 213 -8.84 -3.50 -21.35
C ALA A 213 -9.26 -3.75 -19.90
N LEU A 214 -8.38 -4.35 -19.11
CA LEU A 214 -8.54 -4.45 -17.65
C LEU A 214 -7.70 -3.39 -16.96
N LEU A 215 -8.23 -2.85 -15.86
CA LEU A 215 -7.49 -2.08 -14.86
C LEU A 215 -7.70 -2.73 -13.49
N ILE A 216 -6.62 -3.28 -12.94
CA ILE A 216 -6.68 -3.94 -11.64
C ILE A 216 -6.06 -3.10 -10.52
N GLY A 217 -6.61 -3.22 -9.32
CA GLY A 217 -6.11 -2.61 -8.10
C GLY A 217 -5.85 -3.62 -6.98
N SER A 218 -5.44 -3.13 -5.82
CA SER A 218 -5.13 -3.95 -4.62
C SER A 218 -6.32 -4.78 -4.11
N GLY A 219 -7.56 -4.42 -4.49
CA GLY A 219 -8.75 -5.21 -4.17
C GLY A 219 -8.71 -6.65 -4.68
N VAL A 220 -7.93 -6.93 -5.74
CA VAL A 220 -7.68 -8.31 -6.23
C VAL A 220 -6.92 -9.14 -5.20
N HIS A 221 -5.91 -8.55 -4.52
CA HIS A 221 -5.25 -9.20 -3.38
C HIS A 221 -6.20 -9.37 -2.20
N SER A 222 -6.91 -8.30 -1.83
CA SER A 222 -7.83 -8.31 -0.69
C SER A 222 -8.93 -9.38 -0.82
N ALA A 223 -9.40 -9.61 -2.05
CA ALA A 223 -10.38 -10.63 -2.39
C ALA A 223 -9.80 -12.05 -2.54
N ASN A 224 -8.46 -12.24 -2.44
CA ASN A 224 -7.79 -13.50 -2.81
C ASN A 224 -8.19 -13.97 -4.23
N ALA A 225 -8.23 -13.04 -5.19
CA ALA A 225 -8.80 -13.26 -6.53
C ALA A 225 -7.75 -13.54 -7.62
N ILE A 226 -6.46 -13.69 -7.28
CA ILE A 226 -5.38 -13.86 -8.27
C ILE A 226 -5.62 -15.07 -9.17
N LEU A 227 -5.92 -16.24 -8.59
CA LEU A 227 -6.21 -17.45 -9.38
C LEU A 227 -7.45 -17.31 -10.27
N ALA A 228 -8.49 -16.61 -9.78
CA ALA A 228 -9.68 -16.34 -10.57
C ALA A 228 -9.37 -15.39 -11.76
N LEU A 229 -8.48 -14.42 -11.54
CA LEU A 229 -7.99 -13.53 -12.60
C LEU A 229 -7.13 -14.30 -13.63
N GLU A 230 -6.25 -15.19 -13.18
CA GLU A 230 -5.47 -16.06 -14.08
C GLU A 230 -6.40 -16.90 -14.98
N LEU A 231 -7.41 -17.58 -14.39
CA LEU A 231 -8.40 -18.35 -15.15
C LEU A 231 -9.17 -17.51 -16.17
N PHE A 232 -9.56 -16.30 -15.79
CA PHE A 232 -10.22 -15.34 -16.68
C PHE A 232 -9.29 -14.96 -17.85
N GLN A 233 -8.04 -14.65 -17.56
CA GLN A 233 -7.07 -14.25 -18.57
C GLN A 233 -6.67 -15.39 -19.51
N ASP A 234 -6.54 -16.62 -19.00
CA ASP A 234 -6.26 -17.81 -19.82
C ASP A 234 -7.34 -18.04 -20.87
N LYS A 235 -8.61 -17.75 -20.51
CA LYS A 235 -9.75 -17.96 -21.39
C LYS A 235 -9.99 -16.81 -22.37
N TYR A 236 -9.89 -15.55 -21.92
CA TYR A 236 -10.36 -14.39 -22.70
C TYR A 236 -9.25 -13.48 -23.20
N LYS A 237 -8.06 -13.57 -22.64
CA LYS A 237 -6.83 -12.89 -23.07
C LYS A 237 -6.99 -11.37 -23.23
N VAL A 238 -7.64 -10.72 -22.27
CA VAL A 238 -7.84 -9.27 -22.29
C VAL A 238 -6.55 -8.55 -21.88
N PRO A 239 -6.06 -7.55 -22.65
CA PRO A 239 -4.92 -6.73 -22.23
C PRO A 239 -5.15 -6.15 -20.82
N LEU A 240 -4.17 -6.36 -19.92
CA LEU A 240 -4.27 -6.00 -18.54
C LEU A 240 -3.34 -4.83 -18.22
N THR A 241 -3.88 -3.85 -17.52
CA THR A 241 -3.15 -2.75 -16.90
C THR A 241 -3.38 -2.75 -15.39
N TYR A 242 -2.50 -2.13 -14.64
CA TYR A 242 -2.58 -2.17 -13.18
C TYR A 242 -2.21 -0.83 -12.53
N ALA A 243 -2.79 -0.57 -11.36
CA ALA A 243 -2.27 0.47 -10.48
C ALA A 243 -0.94 0.02 -9.84
N PRO A 244 -0.04 0.95 -9.43
CA PRO A 244 1.18 0.58 -8.69
C PRO A 244 0.92 -0.32 -7.48
N SER A 245 -0.25 -0.22 -6.83
CA SER A 245 -0.68 -1.09 -5.73
C SER A 245 -0.97 -2.54 -6.11
N ALA A 246 -0.91 -2.88 -7.39
CA ALA A 246 -1.26 -4.19 -7.93
C ALA A 246 -0.17 -4.70 -8.91
N SER A 247 1.04 -4.16 -8.82
CA SER A 247 2.15 -4.46 -9.73
C SER A 247 2.64 -5.91 -9.63
N ASP A 248 2.42 -6.56 -8.51
CA ASP A 248 2.83 -7.95 -8.23
C ASP A 248 1.75 -9.01 -8.53
N ILE A 249 0.58 -8.59 -9.05
CA ILE A 249 -0.55 -9.52 -9.24
C ILE A 249 -0.38 -10.39 -10.49
N TYR A 250 0.11 -9.83 -11.59
CA TYR A 250 0.08 -10.51 -12.89
C TYR A 250 1.42 -10.50 -13.65
N GLY A 251 2.50 -10.14 -13.03
CA GLY A 251 3.85 -10.13 -13.60
C GLY A 251 3.98 -9.32 -14.92
N LEU A 252 4.88 -8.35 -14.96
CA LEU A 252 5.01 -7.46 -16.13
C LEU A 252 5.55 -8.19 -17.39
N GLU A 253 6.27 -9.28 -17.24
CA GLU A 253 6.79 -10.07 -18.37
C GLU A 253 5.69 -10.87 -19.09
N ASN A 254 4.54 -11.07 -18.46
CA ASN A 254 3.40 -11.70 -19.12
C ASN A 254 2.96 -10.84 -20.33
N PRO A 255 2.76 -11.44 -21.53
CA PRO A 255 2.36 -10.70 -22.73
C PRO A 255 1.04 -9.92 -22.58
N LEU A 256 0.14 -10.36 -21.72
CA LEU A 256 -1.13 -9.66 -21.46
C LEU A 256 -0.97 -8.50 -20.48
N SER A 257 0.10 -8.46 -19.68
CA SER A 257 0.37 -7.35 -18.75
C SER A 257 1.07 -6.22 -19.51
N ILE A 258 0.35 -5.14 -19.76
CA ILE A 258 0.85 -4.06 -20.63
C ILE A 258 1.64 -3.03 -19.85
N GLY A 259 1.22 -2.71 -18.62
CA GLY A 259 1.94 -1.79 -17.74
C GLY A 259 1.07 -1.07 -16.73
N SER A 260 1.73 -0.26 -15.92
CA SER A 260 1.10 0.55 -14.87
C SER A 260 0.35 1.76 -15.43
N VAL A 261 -0.70 2.20 -14.72
CA VAL A 261 -1.54 3.34 -15.10
C VAL A 261 -1.51 4.42 -14.02
N GLY A 262 -1.28 5.65 -14.44
CA GLY A 262 -1.31 6.80 -13.53
C GLY A 262 -0.59 8.03 -14.07
N ILE A 263 -0.68 9.10 -13.28
CA ILE A 263 -0.16 10.44 -13.65
C ILE A 263 1.33 10.64 -13.37
N MET A 264 1.96 9.78 -12.56
CA MET A 264 3.36 9.92 -12.13
C MET A 264 4.04 8.57 -12.06
N GLY A 265 5.24 8.46 -12.64
CA GLY A 265 6.09 7.28 -12.61
C GLY A 265 5.60 6.08 -13.43
N CYS A 266 4.33 6.06 -13.82
CA CYS A 266 3.69 4.95 -14.50
C CYS A 266 4.09 4.83 -15.98
N SER A 267 3.79 3.68 -16.57
CA SER A 267 4.19 3.36 -17.94
C SER A 267 3.31 4.08 -18.98
N ARG A 268 3.94 4.53 -20.07
CA ARG A 268 3.18 5.06 -21.21
C ARG A 268 2.28 4.02 -21.85
N SER A 269 2.77 2.78 -21.98
CA SER A 269 2.02 1.68 -22.57
C SER A 269 0.72 1.38 -21.84
N GLY A 270 0.72 1.37 -20.50
CA GLY A 270 -0.48 1.22 -19.68
C GLY A 270 -1.48 2.36 -19.92
N ASN A 271 -0.99 3.60 -19.89
CA ASN A 271 -1.83 4.78 -20.11
C ASN A 271 -2.42 4.82 -21.54
N PHE A 272 -1.63 4.51 -22.56
CA PHE A 272 -2.13 4.41 -23.95
C PHE A 272 -3.19 3.31 -24.10
N THR A 273 -3.01 2.16 -23.44
CA THR A 273 -3.97 1.05 -23.49
C THR A 273 -5.31 1.45 -22.89
N VAL A 274 -5.33 2.03 -21.68
CA VAL A 274 -6.57 2.48 -21.04
C VAL A 274 -7.27 3.56 -21.86
N GLN A 275 -6.53 4.55 -22.35
CA GLN A 275 -7.12 5.69 -23.05
C GLN A 275 -7.67 5.32 -24.43
N ASN A 276 -7.07 4.35 -25.11
CA ASN A 276 -7.53 3.90 -26.44
C ASN A 276 -8.50 2.71 -26.40
N SER A 277 -8.86 2.22 -25.20
CA SER A 277 -9.88 1.17 -25.04
C SER A 277 -11.29 1.68 -25.40
N ASP A 278 -12.18 0.77 -25.80
CA ASP A 278 -13.62 1.03 -25.97
C ASP A 278 -14.44 0.38 -24.85
N LEU A 279 -13.82 -0.49 -24.05
CA LEU A 279 -14.34 -1.06 -22.81
C LEU A 279 -13.21 -1.11 -21.78
N LEU A 280 -13.43 -0.52 -20.61
CA LEU A 280 -12.54 -0.62 -19.46
C LEU A 280 -13.24 -1.36 -18.33
N LEU A 281 -12.78 -2.56 -18.01
CA LEU A 281 -13.22 -3.31 -16.83
C LEU A 281 -12.26 -3.03 -15.68
N VAL A 282 -12.77 -2.51 -14.59
CA VAL A 282 -12.00 -2.13 -13.40
C VAL A 282 -12.30 -3.10 -12.28
N PHE A 283 -11.28 -3.81 -11.79
CA PHE A 283 -11.43 -4.79 -10.71
C PHE A 283 -10.68 -4.35 -9.45
N GLY A 284 -11.43 -4.11 -8.37
CA GLY A 284 -10.90 -3.78 -7.05
C GLY A 284 -9.95 -2.57 -7.04
N HIS A 285 -10.31 -1.53 -7.80
CA HIS A 285 -9.53 -0.30 -7.93
C HIS A 285 -10.41 0.92 -7.66
N ARG A 286 -10.02 1.73 -6.67
CA ARG A 286 -10.80 2.90 -6.20
C ARG A 286 -10.81 4.12 -7.14
N LEU A 287 -10.13 4.06 -8.27
CA LEU A 287 -10.06 5.16 -9.27
C LEU A 287 -9.62 6.49 -8.62
N SER A 288 -8.46 6.47 -7.96
CA SER A 288 -7.88 7.66 -7.34
C SER A 288 -7.41 8.67 -8.39
N SER A 289 -7.30 9.94 -8.00
CA SER A 289 -6.77 11.00 -8.88
C SER A 289 -5.34 10.73 -9.36
N MET A 290 -4.55 9.98 -8.60
CA MET A 290 -3.20 9.54 -9.02
C MET A 290 -3.25 8.58 -10.21
N THR A 291 -4.33 7.79 -10.36
CA THR A 291 -4.53 6.90 -11.50
C THR A 291 -5.24 7.60 -12.65
N THR A 292 -6.32 8.33 -12.36
CA THR A 292 -7.22 8.89 -13.40
C THR A 292 -6.74 10.22 -13.96
N GLY A 293 -5.97 10.97 -13.19
CA GLY A 293 -5.68 12.35 -13.51
C GLY A 293 -6.94 13.22 -13.52
N GLU A 294 -7.09 14.07 -14.51
CA GLU A 294 -8.26 14.95 -14.66
C GLU A 294 -9.49 14.16 -15.13
N LEU A 295 -10.56 14.26 -14.37
CA LEU A 295 -11.71 13.36 -14.37
C LEU A 295 -12.37 13.17 -15.73
N CYS A 296 -12.60 14.25 -16.47
CA CYS A 296 -13.29 14.21 -17.77
C CYS A 296 -12.40 13.66 -18.92
N LYS A 297 -11.10 13.46 -18.67
CA LYS A 297 -10.12 13.05 -19.68
C LYS A 297 -9.77 11.56 -19.63
N PHE A 298 -10.09 10.89 -18.52
CA PHE A 298 -9.76 9.48 -18.30
C PHE A 298 -10.76 8.56 -19.01
N ALA A 299 -10.24 7.56 -19.72
CA ALA A 299 -11.00 6.51 -20.41
C ALA A 299 -12.19 7.07 -21.24
N ARG A 300 -12.01 8.26 -21.84
CA ARG A 300 -13.10 9.05 -22.47
C ARG A 300 -13.75 8.36 -23.67
N GLY A 301 -13.05 7.40 -24.29
CA GLY A 301 -13.57 6.61 -25.41
C GLY A 301 -14.19 5.28 -25.00
N ALA A 302 -14.15 4.93 -23.71
CA ALA A 302 -14.55 3.61 -23.22
C ALA A 302 -15.89 3.64 -22.47
N LYS A 303 -16.61 2.53 -22.52
CA LYS A 303 -17.57 2.19 -21.47
C LYS A 303 -16.79 1.69 -20.26
N VAL A 304 -17.09 2.21 -19.08
CA VAL A 304 -16.40 1.87 -17.84
C VAL A 304 -17.31 1.06 -16.95
N VAL A 305 -16.90 -0.17 -16.64
CA VAL A 305 -17.56 -1.06 -15.67
C VAL A 305 -16.62 -1.27 -14.50
N VAL A 306 -17.10 -1.01 -13.30
CA VAL A 306 -16.35 -1.16 -12.06
C VAL A 306 -16.93 -2.30 -11.25
N VAL A 307 -16.08 -3.21 -10.81
CA VAL A 307 -16.38 -4.27 -9.83
C VAL A 307 -15.63 -3.94 -8.55
N ASP A 308 -16.34 -3.58 -7.50
CA ASP A 308 -15.77 -3.21 -6.21
C ASP A 308 -16.72 -3.59 -5.08
N ILE A 309 -16.15 -3.87 -3.91
CA ILE A 309 -16.92 -4.20 -2.70
C ILE A 309 -17.46 -2.96 -2.00
N ASP A 310 -16.90 -1.76 -2.29
CA ASP A 310 -17.20 -0.50 -1.61
C ASP A 310 -17.94 0.47 -2.55
N PRO A 311 -19.28 0.54 -2.50
CA PRO A 311 -20.04 1.47 -3.34
C PRO A 311 -19.79 2.94 -2.96
N ILE A 312 -19.43 3.22 -1.69
CA ILE A 312 -19.22 4.60 -1.21
C ILE A 312 -17.98 5.20 -1.87
N GLU A 313 -16.93 4.42 -2.07
CA GLU A 313 -15.72 4.87 -2.75
C GLU A 313 -16.02 5.41 -4.17
N HIS A 314 -17.01 4.86 -4.84
CA HIS A 314 -17.39 5.26 -6.21
C HIS A 314 -18.47 6.35 -6.28
N SER A 315 -19.07 6.74 -5.16
CA SER A 315 -20.01 7.87 -5.08
C SER A 315 -19.35 9.24 -5.23
N LYS A 316 -18.00 9.31 -5.20
CA LYS A 316 -17.23 10.56 -5.43
C LYS A 316 -17.35 11.12 -6.85
N HIS A 317 -18.00 10.39 -7.77
CA HIS A 317 -18.19 10.77 -9.17
C HIS A 317 -16.89 11.21 -9.88
N ALA A 318 -15.80 10.52 -9.58
CA ALA A 318 -14.48 10.85 -10.10
C ALA A 318 -14.38 10.74 -11.62
N ILE A 319 -15.04 9.73 -12.20
CA ILE A 319 -15.17 9.52 -13.65
C ILE A 319 -16.60 9.05 -13.96
N LYS A 320 -16.97 9.06 -15.24
CA LYS A 320 -18.22 8.43 -15.65
C LYS A 320 -18.08 6.91 -15.54
N ILE A 321 -18.90 6.29 -14.69
CA ILE A 321 -19.06 4.85 -14.57
C ILE A 321 -20.37 4.44 -15.23
N ASP A 322 -20.32 3.57 -16.24
CA ASP A 322 -21.52 3.08 -16.93
C ASP A 322 -22.24 1.99 -16.12
N ARG A 323 -21.50 1.17 -15.38
CA ARG A 323 -22.06 0.19 -14.44
C ARG A 323 -21.14 -0.01 -13.25
N LEU A 324 -21.66 0.13 -12.04
CA LEU A 324 -21.00 -0.28 -10.80
C LEU A 324 -21.60 -1.60 -10.34
N VAL A 325 -20.78 -2.64 -10.27
CA VAL A 325 -21.15 -3.96 -9.76
C VAL A 325 -20.58 -4.07 -8.34
N VAL A 326 -21.47 -3.97 -7.35
CA VAL A 326 -21.09 -4.06 -5.94
C VAL A 326 -20.97 -5.54 -5.56
N SER A 327 -19.75 -6.06 -5.62
CA SER A 327 -19.50 -7.48 -5.37
C SER A 327 -18.02 -7.74 -5.09
N ASP A 328 -17.73 -8.90 -4.50
CA ASP A 328 -16.36 -9.42 -4.40
C ASP A 328 -15.81 -9.71 -5.81
N VAL A 329 -14.61 -9.20 -6.08
CA VAL A 329 -13.93 -9.38 -7.38
C VAL A 329 -13.76 -10.85 -7.74
N LYS A 330 -13.43 -11.70 -6.76
CA LYS A 330 -13.26 -13.15 -6.97
C LYS A 330 -14.54 -13.80 -7.47
N ASP A 331 -15.67 -13.48 -6.87
CA ASP A 331 -16.96 -14.06 -7.24
C ASP A 331 -17.34 -13.68 -8.67
N VAL A 332 -17.18 -12.40 -9.03
CA VAL A 332 -17.45 -11.92 -10.39
C VAL A 332 -16.56 -12.60 -11.42
N LEU A 333 -15.25 -12.69 -11.17
CA LEU A 333 -14.31 -13.34 -12.08
C LEU A 333 -14.68 -14.83 -12.28
N LEU A 334 -15.00 -15.55 -11.21
CA LEU A 334 -15.40 -16.97 -11.30
C LEU A 334 -16.72 -17.17 -12.06
N GLU A 335 -17.68 -16.26 -11.93
CA GLU A 335 -18.93 -16.31 -12.72
C GLU A 335 -18.68 -15.95 -14.19
N LEU A 336 -17.81 -14.98 -14.49
CA LEU A 336 -17.44 -14.62 -15.87
C LEU A 336 -16.72 -15.79 -16.57
N VAL A 337 -15.85 -16.52 -15.89
CA VAL A 337 -15.18 -17.70 -16.46
C VAL A 337 -16.17 -18.77 -16.98
N LYS A 338 -17.38 -18.85 -16.42
CA LYS A 338 -18.42 -19.79 -16.85
C LYS A 338 -19.15 -19.34 -18.13
N GLN A 339 -19.03 -18.06 -18.51
CA GLN A 339 -19.75 -17.48 -19.65
C GLN A 339 -19.11 -17.84 -20.99
N ASP A 340 -19.93 -17.77 -22.05
CA ASP A 340 -19.45 -17.89 -23.44
C ASP A 340 -19.06 -16.48 -23.95
N ILE A 341 -17.78 -16.11 -23.67
CA ILE A 341 -17.18 -14.87 -24.09
C ILE A 341 -16.07 -15.20 -25.08
N GLN A 342 -16.02 -14.47 -26.17
CA GLN A 342 -14.98 -14.63 -27.18
C GLN A 342 -13.62 -14.13 -26.68
N GLU A 343 -12.55 -14.78 -27.11
CA GLU A 343 -11.19 -14.31 -26.87
C GLU A 343 -10.99 -12.93 -27.51
N THR A 344 -10.32 -12.04 -26.80
CA THR A 344 -9.98 -10.70 -27.31
C THR A 344 -9.18 -10.81 -28.61
N SER A 345 -9.51 -9.95 -29.57
CA SER A 345 -8.92 -9.97 -30.90
C SER A 345 -7.39 -9.88 -30.89
N GLN A 346 -6.74 -10.67 -31.73
CA GLN A 346 -5.27 -10.67 -31.84
C GLN A 346 -4.74 -9.30 -32.30
N SER A 347 -5.50 -8.57 -33.12
CA SER A 347 -5.09 -7.25 -33.60
C SER A 347 -4.97 -6.24 -32.47
N TRP A 348 -5.92 -6.24 -31.53
CA TRP A 348 -5.87 -5.38 -30.35
C TRP A 348 -4.75 -5.77 -29.39
N ARG A 349 -4.59 -7.05 -29.10
CA ARG A 349 -3.46 -7.54 -28.29
C ARG A 349 -2.12 -7.14 -28.90
N ASN A 350 -1.96 -7.28 -30.21
CA ASN A 350 -0.76 -6.86 -30.91
C ASN A 350 -0.52 -5.34 -30.84
N LYS A 351 -1.56 -4.52 -30.89
CA LYS A 351 -1.44 -3.06 -30.72
C LYS A 351 -0.97 -2.70 -29.31
N CYS A 352 -1.49 -3.34 -28.27
CA CYS A 352 -1.03 -3.14 -26.90
C CYS A 352 0.43 -3.59 -26.71
N LEU A 353 0.82 -4.74 -27.27
CA LEU A 353 2.21 -5.21 -27.28
C LEU A 353 3.14 -4.28 -28.06
N HIS A 354 2.67 -3.69 -29.17
CA HIS A 354 3.41 -2.66 -29.89
C HIS A 354 3.72 -1.48 -28.97
N TRP A 355 2.73 -0.93 -28.24
CA TRP A 355 2.98 0.14 -27.27
C TRP A 355 3.97 -0.28 -26.18
N LYS A 356 3.85 -1.51 -25.66
CA LYS A 356 4.81 -2.04 -24.69
C LYS A 356 6.24 -2.09 -25.24
N SER A 357 6.41 -2.33 -26.54
CA SER A 357 7.72 -2.40 -27.18
C SER A 357 8.33 -1.03 -27.49
N ILE A 358 7.52 -0.06 -27.98
CA ILE A 358 8.00 1.29 -28.33
C ILE A 358 8.11 2.23 -27.14
N PHE A 359 7.46 1.92 -26.02
CA PHE A 359 7.54 2.64 -24.76
C PHE A 359 8.18 1.75 -23.67
N PRO A 360 9.49 1.48 -23.76
CA PRO A 360 10.16 0.60 -22.82
C PRO A 360 10.16 1.21 -21.40
N ARG A 361 10.28 0.36 -20.38
CA ARG A 361 10.36 0.75 -18.97
C ARG A 361 11.51 1.69 -18.68
N TYR A 362 12.65 1.50 -19.37
CA TYR A 362 13.78 2.42 -19.31
C TYR A 362 14.42 2.58 -20.70
N GLU A 363 15.02 3.74 -20.93
CA GLU A 363 15.70 4.09 -22.16
C GLU A 363 17.22 4.00 -21.99
N GLY A 364 17.97 3.98 -23.08
CA GLY A 364 19.45 3.93 -23.04
C GLY A 364 20.10 5.01 -22.18
N LYS A 365 19.52 6.21 -22.14
CA LYS A 365 19.97 7.32 -21.29
C LYS A 365 19.98 6.98 -19.79
N HIS A 366 19.02 6.21 -19.30
CA HIS A 366 18.92 5.80 -17.89
C HIS A 366 20.09 4.87 -17.52
N LYS A 367 20.49 3.99 -18.42
CA LYS A 367 21.63 3.08 -18.20
C LYS A 367 22.98 3.80 -18.24
N SER A 368 23.11 4.84 -19.05
CA SER A 368 24.37 5.59 -19.24
C SER A 368 24.61 6.72 -18.24
N SER A 369 23.73 6.90 -17.26
CA SER A 369 23.87 7.91 -16.22
C SER A 369 25.08 7.65 -15.31
N ASP A 370 25.75 8.69 -14.86
CA ASP A 370 26.94 8.63 -13.97
C ASP A 370 26.57 8.11 -12.58
N LYS A 371 25.42 8.57 -12.02
CA LYS A 371 24.84 8.05 -10.77
C LYS A 371 23.73 7.04 -11.10
N VAL A 372 23.21 6.37 -10.09
CA VAL A 372 22.16 5.38 -10.27
C VAL A 372 20.83 6.04 -10.63
N ASP A 373 20.31 5.68 -11.80
CA ASP A 373 18.98 6.07 -12.26
C ASP A 373 17.93 5.09 -11.73
N LEU A 374 16.79 5.59 -11.23
CA LEU A 374 15.75 4.76 -10.61
C LEU A 374 15.02 3.83 -11.58
N TYR A 375 14.86 4.21 -12.86
CA TYR A 375 14.28 3.30 -13.86
C TYR A 375 15.22 2.13 -14.15
N TYR A 376 16.53 2.40 -14.22
CA TYR A 376 17.51 1.33 -14.38
C TYR A 376 17.65 0.48 -13.11
N LEU A 377 17.54 1.10 -11.93
CA LEU A 377 17.48 0.37 -10.65
C LEU A 377 16.29 -0.59 -10.60
N ALA A 378 15.10 -0.16 -11.06
CA ALA A 378 13.90 -1.00 -11.13
C ALA A 378 14.12 -2.25 -12.01
N ASP A 379 14.76 -2.07 -13.18
CA ASP A 379 15.09 -3.18 -14.09
C ASP A 379 16.10 -4.15 -13.49
N VAL A 380 17.15 -3.63 -12.84
CA VAL A 380 18.17 -4.49 -12.23
C VAL A 380 17.62 -5.21 -10.99
N LEU A 381 16.86 -4.54 -10.13
CA LEU A 381 16.20 -5.17 -8.99
C LEU A 381 15.28 -6.31 -9.43
N SER A 382 14.47 -6.10 -10.47
CA SER A 382 13.60 -7.14 -11.01
C SER A 382 14.37 -8.42 -11.42
N LYS A 383 15.63 -8.27 -11.83
CA LYS A 383 16.48 -9.40 -12.29
C LYS A 383 17.23 -10.11 -11.18
N VAL A 384 17.50 -9.41 -10.07
CA VAL A 384 18.33 -9.95 -8.98
C VAL A 384 17.52 -10.34 -7.75
N MET A 385 16.25 -9.95 -7.68
CA MET A 385 15.37 -10.35 -6.58
C MET A 385 15.20 -11.87 -6.55
N PRO A 386 15.34 -12.50 -5.36
CA PRO A 386 15.10 -13.93 -5.21
C PRO A 386 13.63 -14.30 -5.51
N ASP A 387 13.43 -15.53 -5.95
CA ASP A 387 12.09 -16.12 -6.02
C ASP A 387 11.42 -16.05 -4.63
N ARG A 388 10.10 -15.81 -4.62
CA ARG A 388 9.31 -15.74 -3.40
C ARG A 388 9.82 -14.70 -2.39
N SER A 389 10.38 -13.59 -2.86
CA SER A 389 10.80 -12.46 -2.03
C SER A 389 9.74 -11.36 -1.97
N THR A 390 9.87 -10.46 -0.98
CA THR A 390 9.02 -9.28 -0.88
C THR A 390 9.85 -8.02 -1.07
N PHE A 391 9.41 -7.20 -2.01
CA PHE A 391 9.89 -5.84 -2.22
C PHE A 391 9.06 -4.86 -1.40
N LEU A 392 9.74 -3.98 -0.69
CA LEU A 392 9.13 -2.88 0.05
C LEU A 392 9.67 -1.56 -0.46
N SER A 393 8.78 -0.61 -0.64
CA SER A 393 9.14 0.75 -1.02
C SER A 393 8.65 1.75 0.03
N ASP A 394 9.21 2.94 -0.02
CA ASP A 394 8.86 4.05 0.85
C ASP A 394 8.36 5.23 -0.01
N SER A 395 8.06 6.35 0.59
CA SER A 395 7.56 7.57 -0.05
C SER A 395 8.53 8.19 -1.09
N GLY A 396 8.02 9.04 -1.94
CA GLY A 396 8.77 9.88 -2.85
C GLY A 396 9.07 9.23 -4.21
N LEU A 397 10.22 9.56 -4.82
CA LEU A 397 10.59 9.04 -6.16
C LEU A 397 10.64 7.52 -6.21
N ILE A 398 11.02 6.89 -5.11
CA ILE A 398 11.13 5.45 -4.99
C ILE A 398 9.76 4.79 -5.14
N GLU A 399 8.76 5.31 -4.45
CA GLU A 399 7.37 4.85 -4.55
C GLU A 399 6.78 5.09 -5.94
N LEU A 400 7.05 6.27 -6.51
CA LEU A 400 6.52 6.64 -7.81
C LEU A 400 7.08 5.80 -8.95
N ILE A 401 8.37 5.44 -8.89
CA ILE A 401 9.06 4.81 -10.01
C ILE A 401 9.17 3.29 -9.85
N LEU A 402 9.61 2.79 -8.68
CA LEU A 402 10.00 1.38 -8.57
C LEU A 402 8.79 0.43 -8.69
N PRO A 403 7.72 0.52 -7.88
CA PRO A 403 6.58 -0.40 -8.00
C PRO A 403 5.93 -0.40 -9.38
N ALA A 404 5.90 0.78 -10.03
CA ALA A 404 5.27 0.95 -11.33
C ALA A 404 6.09 0.34 -12.49
N ASN A 405 7.41 0.18 -12.34
CA ASN A 405 8.33 -0.23 -13.42
C ASN A 405 9.13 -1.51 -13.13
N MET A 406 9.03 -2.08 -11.94
CA MET A 406 9.58 -3.39 -11.64
C MET A 406 8.73 -4.50 -12.26
N SER A 407 9.36 -5.62 -12.56
CA SER A 407 8.69 -6.89 -12.87
C SER A 407 8.71 -7.77 -11.64
N PHE A 408 7.56 -8.31 -11.29
CA PHE A 408 7.42 -9.27 -10.20
C PHE A 408 7.01 -10.61 -10.77
N ASP A 409 7.76 -11.64 -10.43
CA ASP A 409 7.45 -13.02 -10.80
C ASP A 409 6.46 -13.66 -9.83
N LYS A 410 5.94 -14.82 -10.19
CA LYS A 410 4.99 -15.55 -9.38
C LYS A 410 5.58 -15.88 -8.00
N GLY A 411 4.88 -15.43 -6.96
CA GLY A 411 5.29 -15.60 -5.56
C GLY A 411 6.14 -14.46 -5.00
N GLN A 412 6.55 -13.48 -5.81
CA GLN A 412 7.09 -12.21 -5.31
C GLN A 412 5.96 -11.27 -4.91
N ARG A 413 6.21 -10.40 -3.93
CA ARG A 413 5.24 -9.42 -3.44
C ARG A 413 5.82 -8.02 -3.49
N CYS A 414 4.93 -7.03 -3.68
CA CYS A 414 5.23 -5.61 -3.60
C CYS A 414 4.32 -4.96 -2.55
N ILE A 415 4.91 -4.36 -1.52
CA ILE A 415 4.17 -3.67 -0.46
C ILE A 415 4.74 -2.27 -0.31
N HIS A 416 3.89 -1.27 -0.37
CA HIS A 416 4.24 0.14 -0.22
C HIS A 416 3.02 0.97 0.21
N PRO A 417 3.21 2.19 0.78
CA PRO A 417 2.12 3.00 1.35
C PRO A 417 1.35 3.78 0.27
N VAL A 418 0.70 3.07 -0.65
CA VAL A 418 0.11 3.61 -1.91
C VAL A 418 -0.79 4.82 -1.71
N SER A 419 -1.69 4.76 -0.73
CA SER A 419 -2.68 5.82 -0.53
C SER A 419 -2.16 6.95 0.33
N GLN A 420 -1.36 6.62 1.32
CA GLN A 420 -0.85 7.59 2.29
C GLN A 420 0.43 8.28 1.80
N GLY A 421 1.32 7.55 1.10
CA GLY A 421 2.62 8.07 0.68
C GLY A 421 3.48 8.51 1.86
N ALA A 422 3.37 7.86 3.02
CA ALA A 422 4.08 8.26 4.23
C ALA A 422 5.56 7.91 4.16
N MET A 423 6.40 8.85 4.61
CA MET A 423 7.82 8.63 4.80
C MET A 423 8.06 7.75 6.03
N GLY A 424 9.08 6.86 5.96
CA GLY A 424 9.52 6.04 7.09
C GLY A 424 8.78 4.72 7.27
N VAL A 425 7.99 4.28 6.29
CA VAL A 425 7.24 3.01 6.34
C VAL A 425 8.14 1.80 6.12
N ALA A 426 9.15 1.90 5.25
CA ALA A 426 9.88 0.75 4.73
C ALA A 426 10.57 -0.10 5.81
N LEU A 427 11.23 0.50 6.80
CA LEU A 427 11.91 -0.26 7.87
C LEU A 427 10.91 -1.00 8.78
N PRO A 428 9.86 -0.35 9.33
CA PRO A 428 8.83 -1.04 10.09
C PRO A 428 8.11 -2.12 9.28
N ALA A 429 7.76 -1.82 8.02
CA ALA A 429 7.10 -2.77 7.14
C ALA A 429 7.97 -4.02 6.88
N LEU A 430 9.30 -3.83 6.72
CA LEU A 430 10.26 -4.92 6.60
C LEU A 430 10.19 -5.85 7.81
N ILE A 431 10.15 -5.29 9.03
CA ILE A 431 10.01 -6.07 10.26
C ILE A 431 8.67 -6.82 10.25
N GLY A 432 7.57 -6.15 9.90
CA GLY A 432 6.25 -6.77 9.81
C GLY A 432 6.20 -7.94 8.84
N VAL A 433 6.73 -7.78 7.64
CA VAL A 433 6.76 -8.82 6.60
C VAL A 433 7.68 -9.98 6.98
N HIS A 434 8.83 -9.70 7.63
CA HIS A 434 9.72 -10.75 8.12
C HIS A 434 8.99 -11.73 9.07
N TYR A 435 8.15 -11.21 9.95
CA TYR A 435 7.36 -12.07 10.84
C TYR A 435 6.11 -12.67 10.20
N ALA A 436 5.71 -12.16 9.06
CA ALA A 436 4.62 -12.74 8.26
C ALA A 436 5.07 -13.91 7.37
N SER A 437 6.38 -13.99 7.06
CA SER A 437 6.90 -14.91 6.05
C SER A 437 8.38 -15.22 6.27
N ASP A 438 8.80 -16.44 5.91
CA ASP A 438 10.21 -16.85 5.87
C ASP A 438 10.92 -16.39 4.58
N CYS A 439 10.25 -15.62 3.73
CA CYS A 439 10.81 -15.17 2.46
C CYS A 439 11.79 -13.99 2.65
N PRO A 440 12.81 -13.87 1.79
CA PRO A 440 13.69 -12.70 1.80
C PRO A 440 12.91 -11.39 1.65
N VAL A 441 13.27 -10.38 2.45
CA VAL A 441 12.64 -9.06 2.41
C VAL A 441 13.67 -8.01 1.99
N ILE A 442 13.29 -7.23 0.98
CA ILE A 442 14.11 -6.19 0.37
C ILE A 442 13.39 -4.87 0.52
N ALA A 443 13.97 -3.93 1.26
CA ALA A 443 13.41 -2.59 1.43
C ALA A 443 14.26 -1.57 0.67
N VAL A 444 13.61 -0.72 -0.11
CA VAL A 444 14.23 0.46 -0.75
C VAL A 444 13.61 1.70 -0.14
N VAL A 445 14.45 2.54 0.45
CA VAL A 445 14.05 3.73 1.21
C VAL A 445 14.87 4.94 0.80
N GLY A 446 14.26 6.13 0.76
CA GLY A 446 14.97 7.39 0.51
C GLY A 446 15.80 7.84 1.71
N ASP A 447 16.85 8.60 1.45
CA ASP A 447 17.75 9.18 2.45
C ASP A 447 17.03 10.02 3.51
N GLY A 448 16.02 10.79 3.12
CA GLY A 448 15.18 11.55 4.05
C GLY A 448 14.10 10.70 4.72
N SER A 449 13.52 9.72 4.00
CA SER A 449 12.46 8.85 4.52
C SER A 449 12.95 7.94 5.66
N ILE A 450 14.13 7.36 5.53
CA ILE A 450 14.68 6.45 6.54
C ILE A 450 14.83 7.15 7.90
N MET A 451 15.02 8.48 7.91
CA MET A 451 15.18 9.26 9.14
C MET A 451 13.94 9.25 10.05
N MET A 452 12.76 8.94 9.50
CA MET A 452 11.51 8.96 10.27
C MET A 452 11.39 7.77 11.23
N ASN A 453 12.02 6.62 10.92
CA ASN A 453 12.02 5.41 11.74
C ASN A 453 13.42 4.77 11.80
N LEU A 454 14.47 5.59 11.81
CA LEU A 454 15.87 5.16 11.80
C LEU A 454 16.22 4.23 12.98
N GLN A 455 15.59 4.46 14.14
CA GLN A 455 15.79 3.68 15.36
C GLN A 455 15.44 2.19 15.18
N GLU A 456 14.62 1.84 14.21
CA GLU A 456 14.25 0.45 13.95
C GLU A 456 15.39 -0.37 13.32
N LEU A 457 16.50 0.27 12.93
CA LEU A 457 17.75 -0.43 12.63
C LEU A 457 18.26 -1.23 13.83
N GLU A 458 18.04 -0.73 15.06
CA GLU A 458 18.33 -1.48 16.28
C GLU A 458 17.43 -2.71 16.42
N THR A 459 16.13 -2.58 16.14
CA THR A 459 15.21 -3.73 16.14
C THR A 459 15.68 -4.80 15.15
N ILE A 460 16.09 -4.39 13.94
CA ILE A 460 16.60 -5.29 12.90
C ILE A 460 17.90 -5.97 13.34
N HIS A 461 18.83 -5.22 13.89
CA HIS A 461 20.11 -5.75 14.40
C HIS A 461 19.86 -6.72 15.56
N TYR A 462 19.18 -6.26 16.62
CA TYR A 462 18.93 -7.03 17.84
C TYR A 462 18.19 -8.36 17.57
N LYS A 463 17.21 -8.35 16.66
CA LYS A 463 16.46 -9.54 16.26
C LYS A 463 17.16 -10.36 15.18
N ASN A 464 18.32 -9.91 14.69
CA ASN A 464 19.08 -10.52 13.59
C ASN A 464 18.22 -10.80 12.34
N ILE A 465 17.37 -9.84 11.98
CA ILE A 465 16.48 -9.95 10.81
C ILE A 465 17.34 -9.88 9.54
N PRO A 466 17.27 -10.84 8.60
CA PRO A 466 18.11 -10.87 7.40
C PRO A 466 17.70 -9.83 6.36
N ALA A 467 17.55 -8.59 6.78
CA ALA A 467 17.04 -7.47 6.01
C ALA A 467 18.03 -6.99 4.94
N LYS A 468 17.55 -6.73 3.73
CA LYS A 468 18.31 -6.03 2.69
C LYS A 468 17.76 -4.61 2.54
N ILE A 469 18.47 -3.64 3.11
CA ILE A 469 18.05 -2.24 3.20
C ILE A 469 18.85 -1.43 2.19
N PHE A 470 18.20 -0.97 1.13
CA PHE A 470 18.79 -0.11 0.12
C PHE A 470 18.36 1.34 0.36
N VAL A 471 19.30 2.19 0.76
CA VAL A 471 19.05 3.62 0.95
C VAL A 471 19.44 4.36 -0.31
N VAL A 472 18.46 4.87 -1.04
CA VAL A 472 18.71 5.74 -2.19
C VAL A 472 19.02 7.14 -1.68
N ASN A 473 20.28 7.51 -1.77
CA ASN A 473 20.79 8.81 -1.36
C ASN A 473 20.94 9.73 -2.57
N ASN A 474 20.02 10.66 -2.73
CA ASN A 474 20.10 11.76 -3.69
C ASN A 474 20.28 13.12 -2.99
N ASN A 475 20.48 13.11 -1.66
CA ASN A 475 20.70 14.28 -0.83
C ASN A 475 19.59 15.34 -0.94
N ALA A 476 18.33 14.90 -1.16
CA ALA A 476 17.21 15.82 -1.32
C ALA A 476 15.84 15.15 -1.14
N TYR A 477 14.86 15.93 -0.72
CA TYR A 477 13.44 15.62 -0.91
C TYR A 477 13.03 15.96 -2.35
N ALA A 478 13.52 15.16 -3.29
CA ALA A 478 13.58 15.50 -4.71
C ALA A 478 12.22 15.78 -5.36
N VAL A 479 11.13 15.09 -4.97
CA VAL A 479 9.78 15.37 -5.50
C VAL A 479 9.33 16.78 -5.14
N ILE A 480 9.52 17.17 -3.88
CA ILE A 480 9.10 18.49 -3.41
C ILE A 480 10.02 19.57 -3.94
N ARG A 481 11.35 19.32 -3.99
CA ARG A 481 12.31 20.25 -4.60
C ARG A 481 11.92 20.57 -6.05
N LYS A 482 11.66 19.53 -6.86
CA LYS A 482 11.23 19.71 -8.25
C LYS A 482 9.96 20.55 -8.36
N ARG A 483 8.97 20.30 -7.50
CA ARG A 483 7.72 21.08 -7.46
C ARG A 483 7.96 22.54 -7.10
N GLN A 484 8.78 22.81 -6.07
CA GLN A 484 9.09 24.16 -5.66
C GLN A 484 9.86 24.92 -6.75
N VAL A 485 10.84 24.28 -7.40
CA VAL A 485 11.58 24.85 -8.54
C VAL A 485 10.64 25.22 -9.69
N GLU A 486 9.76 24.32 -10.10
CA GLU A 486 8.83 24.54 -11.21
C GLU A 486 7.78 25.63 -10.90
N MET A 487 7.25 25.66 -9.66
CA MET A 487 6.13 26.55 -9.32
C MET A 487 6.58 27.93 -8.80
N PHE A 488 7.73 28.03 -8.14
CA PHE A 488 8.12 29.20 -7.37
C PHE A 488 9.41 29.88 -7.90
N ARG A 489 9.69 29.77 -9.20
CA ARG A 489 10.86 30.38 -9.83
C ARG A 489 12.17 30.00 -9.16
N SER A 490 12.35 28.68 -8.95
CA SER A 490 13.51 28.05 -8.30
C SER A 490 13.75 28.45 -6.84
N ARG A 491 12.77 28.99 -6.14
CA ARG A 491 12.87 29.17 -4.68
C ARG A 491 12.51 27.86 -3.99
N THR A 492 13.45 27.37 -3.19
CA THR A 492 13.29 26.11 -2.41
C THR A 492 13.41 26.39 -0.92
N ILE A 493 12.81 25.52 -0.10
CA ILE A 493 12.93 25.54 1.35
C ILE A 493 12.73 24.13 1.91
N GLY A 494 13.63 23.69 2.79
CA GLY A 494 13.54 22.41 3.49
C GLY A 494 13.66 21.20 2.57
N THR A 495 14.38 21.30 1.46
CA THR A 495 14.45 20.26 0.43
C THR A 495 15.83 19.64 0.27
N ASP A 496 16.89 20.34 0.60
CA ASP A 496 18.27 19.84 0.52
C ASP A 496 19.21 20.64 1.46
N PRO A 497 20.52 20.30 1.55
CA PRO A 497 21.44 20.99 2.45
C PRO A 497 21.62 22.50 2.20
N SER A 498 21.32 22.97 1.00
CA SER A 498 21.43 24.40 0.68
C SER A 498 20.28 25.23 1.26
N ASP A 499 19.17 24.59 1.63
CA ASP A 499 17.93 25.26 2.08
C ASP A 499 17.36 24.73 3.41
N GLY A 500 18.14 23.92 4.16
CA GLY A 500 17.85 23.63 5.57
C GLY A 500 17.70 22.17 5.94
N VAL A 501 17.85 21.20 5.03
CA VAL A 501 17.74 19.79 5.36
C VAL A 501 18.95 19.00 4.85
N GLY A 502 19.63 18.26 5.74
CA GLY A 502 20.77 17.41 5.39
C GLY A 502 20.52 15.94 5.66
N CYS A 503 21.29 15.07 5.01
CA CYS A 503 21.30 13.65 5.27
C CYS A 503 22.54 13.25 6.08
N PRO A 504 22.45 12.21 6.95
CA PRO A 504 23.58 11.73 7.69
C PRO A 504 24.57 10.98 6.80
N ASP A 505 25.77 10.75 7.31
CA ASP A 505 26.72 9.76 6.78
C ASP A 505 26.18 8.35 7.10
N PHE A 506 25.59 7.68 6.12
CA PHE A 506 24.97 6.36 6.31
C PHE A 506 25.96 5.27 6.67
N LYS A 507 27.25 5.44 6.38
CA LYS A 507 28.28 4.52 6.89
C LYS A 507 28.41 4.63 8.40
N LYS A 508 28.39 5.85 8.95
CA LYS A 508 28.41 6.05 10.41
C LYS A 508 27.12 5.54 11.05
N VAL A 509 25.99 5.76 10.41
CA VAL A 509 24.69 5.22 10.87
C VAL A 509 24.75 3.70 10.94
N ALA A 510 25.11 3.02 9.87
CA ALA A 510 25.23 1.57 9.84
C ALA A 510 26.19 1.03 10.91
N ASN A 511 27.36 1.66 11.06
CA ASN A 511 28.33 1.31 12.10
C ASN A 511 27.78 1.53 13.53
N GLY A 512 26.94 2.56 13.74
CA GLY A 512 26.31 2.84 15.03
C GLY A 512 25.30 1.78 15.47
N PHE A 513 24.76 1.02 14.52
CA PHE A 513 23.85 -0.10 14.76
C PHE A 513 24.48 -1.48 14.46
N ASP A 514 25.80 -1.55 14.31
CA ASP A 514 26.54 -2.77 13.99
C ASP A 514 26.01 -3.53 12.75
N ILE A 515 25.49 -2.78 11.76
CA ILE A 515 24.98 -3.32 10.50
C ILE A 515 26.07 -3.19 9.41
N PRO A 516 26.42 -4.27 8.67
CA PRO A 516 27.32 -4.19 7.53
C PRO A 516 26.88 -3.14 6.50
N TYR A 517 27.85 -2.36 6.00
CA TYR A 517 27.61 -1.26 5.07
C TYR A 517 28.28 -1.51 3.72
N ILE A 518 27.52 -1.27 2.65
CA ILE A 518 28.01 -1.28 1.26
C ILE A 518 27.58 0.02 0.58
N LYS A 519 28.37 0.50 -0.38
CA LYS A 519 28.06 1.68 -1.19
C LYS A 519 28.08 1.36 -2.68
N ILE A 520 27.04 1.80 -3.40
CA ILE A 520 26.92 1.76 -4.86
C ILE A 520 26.93 3.19 -5.36
N THR A 521 27.85 3.52 -6.26
CA THR A 521 28.06 4.91 -6.72
C THR A 521 27.64 5.16 -8.17
N SER A 522 27.52 4.08 -8.97
CA SER A 522 27.22 4.22 -10.39
C SER A 522 26.41 3.05 -10.96
N ASN A 523 25.78 3.26 -12.09
CA ASN A 523 25.09 2.21 -12.85
C ASN A 523 26.01 1.05 -13.25
N SER A 524 27.29 1.30 -13.49
CA SER A 524 28.23 0.27 -13.97
C SER A 524 28.50 -0.84 -12.97
N GLU A 525 28.40 -0.53 -11.68
CA GLU A 525 28.61 -1.51 -10.59
C GLU A 525 27.30 -2.06 -10.01
N LEU A 526 26.16 -1.47 -10.42
CA LEU A 526 24.85 -1.69 -9.78
C LEU A 526 24.48 -3.17 -9.71
N GLN A 527 24.42 -3.86 -10.83
CA GLN A 527 23.97 -5.26 -10.86
C GLN A 527 24.85 -6.19 -10.01
N LYS A 528 26.17 -6.05 -10.15
CA LYS A 528 27.12 -6.89 -9.40
C LYS A 528 27.02 -6.68 -7.88
N LYS A 529 26.94 -5.41 -7.46
CA LYS A 529 26.87 -5.10 -6.03
C LYS A 529 25.50 -5.42 -5.44
N LEU A 530 24.40 -5.16 -6.16
CA LEU A 530 23.06 -5.57 -5.70
C LEU A 530 23.01 -7.08 -5.46
N GLN A 531 23.49 -7.89 -6.44
CA GLN A 531 23.55 -9.34 -6.26
C GLN A 531 24.37 -9.72 -5.05
N SER A 532 25.54 -9.12 -4.87
CA SER A 532 26.39 -9.42 -3.70
C SER A 532 25.73 -9.08 -2.37
N VAL A 533 24.95 -7.99 -2.30
CA VAL A 533 24.18 -7.61 -1.09
C VAL A 533 23.07 -8.61 -0.81
N ILE A 534 22.34 -9.03 -1.85
CA ILE A 534 21.25 -10.00 -1.72
C ILE A 534 21.79 -11.35 -1.20
N ASP A 535 22.95 -11.77 -1.67
CA ASP A 535 23.59 -13.04 -1.28
C ASP A 535 24.20 -13.02 0.13
N MET A 536 24.37 -11.84 0.75
CA MET A 536 24.92 -11.74 2.11
C MET A 536 23.97 -12.32 3.15
N LYS A 537 24.53 -12.93 4.18
CA LYS A 537 23.76 -13.37 5.35
C LYS A 537 23.51 -12.19 6.31
N GLY A 538 22.39 -12.23 7.02
CA GLY A 538 22.01 -11.21 8.00
C GLY A 538 21.59 -9.87 7.39
N PRO A 539 21.43 -8.84 8.24
CA PRO A 539 21.08 -7.48 7.80
C PRO A 539 22.24 -6.80 7.07
N VAL A 540 21.90 -6.00 6.07
CA VAL A 540 22.87 -5.16 5.33
C VAL A 540 22.21 -3.83 4.98
N LEU A 541 22.91 -2.72 5.22
CA LEU A 541 22.55 -1.41 4.73
C LEU A 541 23.42 -1.07 3.52
N CYS A 542 22.77 -0.91 2.37
CA CYS A 542 23.42 -0.56 1.12
C CYS A 542 23.00 0.84 0.68
N GLU A 543 23.92 1.80 0.70
CA GLU A 543 23.70 3.15 0.19
C GLU A 543 23.89 3.18 -1.32
N ILE A 544 22.85 3.64 -2.04
CA ILE A 544 22.85 3.80 -3.49
C ILE A 544 22.86 5.30 -3.81
N MET A 545 23.92 5.79 -4.45
CA MET A 545 24.01 7.19 -4.87
C MET A 545 23.10 7.44 -6.08
N GLY A 546 21.95 8.02 -5.84
CA GLY A 546 20.94 8.37 -6.85
C GLY A 546 21.18 9.71 -7.51
N LEU A 547 20.48 9.95 -8.62
CA LEU A 547 20.43 11.25 -9.29
C LEU A 547 19.69 12.26 -8.40
N GLU A 548 20.28 13.43 -8.21
CA GLU A 548 19.65 14.54 -7.46
C GLU A 548 18.40 15.07 -8.17
N ASP A 549 18.48 15.19 -9.49
CA ASP A 549 17.40 15.67 -10.35
C ASP A 549 16.87 14.55 -11.25
N GLN A 550 16.42 13.45 -10.61
CA GLN A 550 15.83 12.32 -11.30
C GLN A 550 14.58 12.76 -12.08
N ASP A 551 14.65 12.62 -13.39
CA ASP A 551 13.45 12.77 -14.22
C ASP A 551 12.54 11.56 -14.11
N TYR A 552 11.23 11.80 -14.18
CA TYR A 552 10.23 10.76 -14.19
C TYR A 552 9.06 11.11 -15.10
N ILE A 553 8.40 10.08 -15.62
CA ILE A 553 7.20 10.25 -16.43
C ILE A 553 6.11 10.88 -15.56
N SER A 554 5.53 11.99 -16.02
CA SER A 554 4.46 12.66 -15.28
C SER A 554 3.50 13.38 -16.21
N SER A 555 2.22 13.44 -15.83
CA SER A 555 1.25 14.28 -16.53
C SER A 555 1.68 15.73 -16.48
N GLY A 556 1.78 16.33 -17.64
CA GLY A 556 2.19 17.73 -17.77
C GLY A 556 1.05 18.68 -17.43
N HIS A 557 1.42 19.95 -17.23
CA HIS A 557 0.47 21.07 -17.18
C HIS A 557 0.65 21.89 -18.45
N ALA A 558 -0.44 22.42 -18.97
CA ALA A 558 -0.47 23.35 -20.09
C ALA A 558 -1.27 24.59 -19.68
N ARG A 559 -1.11 25.69 -20.41
CA ARG A 559 -2.04 26.82 -20.31
C ARG A 559 -3.03 26.74 -21.46
N ASN A 560 -4.32 26.78 -21.11
CA ASN A 560 -5.36 26.84 -22.12
C ASN A 560 -5.48 28.25 -22.74
N ALA A 561 -6.37 28.43 -23.69
CA ALA A 561 -6.63 29.70 -24.37
C ALA A 561 -6.98 30.85 -23.40
N ASN A 562 -7.54 30.55 -22.23
CA ASN A 562 -7.87 31.50 -21.17
C ASN A 562 -6.72 31.71 -20.18
N ASN A 563 -5.50 31.26 -20.50
CA ASN A 563 -4.32 31.31 -19.66
C ASN A 563 -4.42 30.57 -18.30
N CYS A 564 -5.42 29.69 -18.13
CA CYS A 564 -5.57 28.83 -16.96
C CYS A 564 -4.64 27.63 -17.07
N ILE A 565 -4.05 27.23 -15.95
CA ILE A 565 -3.25 25.98 -15.88
C ILE A 565 -4.22 24.80 -15.91
N VAL A 566 -4.03 23.89 -16.86
CA VAL A 566 -4.79 22.66 -17.02
C VAL A 566 -3.84 21.46 -17.07
N SER A 567 -4.25 20.35 -16.49
CA SER A 567 -3.48 19.09 -16.56
C SER A 567 -3.70 18.44 -17.93
N ARG A 568 -2.64 17.91 -18.52
CA ARG A 568 -2.76 17.07 -19.72
C ARG A 568 -3.32 15.70 -19.38
N PRO A 569 -3.99 15.04 -20.33
CA PRO A 569 -4.48 13.67 -20.13
C PRO A 569 -3.31 12.70 -19.86
N ILE A 570 -3.62 11.54 -19.26
CA ILE A 570 -2.60 10.59 -18.79
C ILE A 570 -1.74 9.98 -19.91
N GLU A 571 -2.19 9.99 -21.15
CA GLU A 571 -1.42 9.52 -22.31
C GLU A 571 -0.40 10.55 -22.81
N ASP A 572 -0.57 11.85 -22.50
CA ASP A 572 0.33 12.92 -22.96
C ASP A 572 1.24 13.43 -21.84
N GLN A 573 2.20 12.62 -21.46
CA GLN A 573 3.08 12.81 -20.30
C GLN A 573 4.45 13.37 -20.64
N LYS A 574 5.01 14.15 -19.72
CA LYS A 574 6.44 14.56 -19.75
C LYS A 574 7.37 13.36 -19.43
N PRO A 575 8.56 13.34 -20.06
CA PRO A 575 8.99 14.10 -21.23
C PRO A 575 8.12 13.79 -22.45
N TYR A 576 7.64 14.83 -23.15
CA TYR A 576 6.66 14.63 -24.22
C TYR A 576 7.24 13.83 -25.38
N LEU A 577 6.41 12.94 -25.95
CA LEU A 577 6.70 12.29 -27.24
C LEU A 577 6.71 13.33 -28.37
N SER A 578 7.40 13.07 -29.47
CA SER A 578 7.20 13.87 -30.68
C SER A 578 5.70 13.86 -31.04
N ARG A 579 5.18 15.00 -31.50
CA ARG A 579 3.74 15.08 -31.85
C ARG A 579 3.36 14.09 -32.97
N GLU A 580 4.25 13.87 -33.91
CA GLU A 580 4.08 12.89 -34.97
C GLU A 580 3.87 11.48 -34.39
N LEU A 581 4.79 11.01 -33.51
CA LEU A 581 4.67 9.70 -32.86
C LEU A 581 3.41 9.63 -31.99
N PHE A 582 3.15 10.68 -31.19
CA PHE A 582 1.97 10.70 -30.32
C PHE A 582 0.68 10.54 -31.14
N LEU A 583 0.51 11.35 -32.19
CA LEU A 583 -0.68 11.33 -33.04
C LEU A 583 -0.84 10.02 -33.81
N SER A 584 0.27 9.44 -34.31
CA SER A 584 0.24 8.15 -35.04
C SER A 584 -0.14 6.96 -34.16
N GLU A 585 0.09 7.06 -32.84
CA GLU A 585 -0.19 5.98 -31.88
C GLU A 585 -1.57 6.11 -31.23
N MET A 586 -2.22 7.27 -31.29
CA MET A 586 -3.57 7.46 -30.77
C MET A 586 -4.62 6.85 -31.70
N ILE A 587 -5.59 6.10 -31.12
CA ILE A 587 -6.76 5.55 -31.84
C ILE A 587 -7.97 6.46 -31.64
N ILE A 588 -8.16 6.98 -30.43
CA ILE A 588 -9.19 7.97 -30.13
C ILE A 588 -8.65 9.37 -30.42
N GLU A 589 -9.54 10.30 -30.65
CA GLU A 589 -9.17 11.69 -30.89
C GLU A 589 -8.43 12.29 -29.70
N PRO A 590 -7.21 12.85 -29.89
CA PRO A 590 -6.50 13.56 -28.86
C PRO A 590 -7.26 14.80 -28.37
N ILE A 591 -7.07 15.16 -27.10
CA ILE A 591 -7.61 16.40 -26.58
C ILE A 591 -6.67 17.54 -26.97
N ASP A 592 -7.16 18.48 -27.78
CA ASP A 592 -6.49 19.75 -28.02
C ASP A 592 -6.56 20.65 -26.79
N GLN A 593 -5.39 21.10 -26.32
CA GLN A 593 -5.24 22.01 -25.16
C GLN A 593 -4.39 23.20 -25.48
#